data_eeca50edbfb53fae6a6447d352194800
#
_entry.id   eeca50edbfb53fae6a6447d352194800
#
_cell.length_a   1.000
_cell.length_b   1.000
_cell.length_c   1.000
_cell.angle_alpha   90.00
_cell.angle_beta   90.00
_cell.angle_gamma   90.00
#
_symmetry.space_group_name_H-M   'P 1'
#
loop_
_entity.id
_entity.type
_entity.pdbx_description
1 polymer ?
#
loop_
_entity_poly.entity_id
_entity_poly.type
_entity_poly.pdbx_seq_one_letter_code
_entity_poly.pdbx_strand_id
1 'polypeptide(L)'
;MFNLYSFEDFFNRPLNEHRGATRQSIADAIETAIREKKVIEIRYKDGPIVLPGHRTIEPHAFGTATSGNAVIRAWLREGVSKTGDSGKSPMPGWRLFRLDRIKSVEVLDEKFKTRMGYNSKDSRIVEFDAKLRNSRRPR
;
A
#
# COMPACT_ATOMS: atom_id res chain seq x y z
N MET A 1 4.61 15.00 -8.65
CA MET A 1 4.95 14.79 -7.59
C MET A 1 6.08 14.06 -7.40
N PHE A 2 6.57 13.76 -6.53
CA PHE A 2 7.74 13.35 -6.48
C PHE A 2 7.98 12.22 -5.66
N ASN A 3 8.88 11.38 -6.09
CA ASN A 3 9.29 10.25 -5.34
C ASN A 3 9.84 10.67 -4.02
N LEU A 4 9.90 9.77 -3.07
CA LEU A 4 10.56 10.00 -1.82
C LEU A 4 11.99 10.43 -2.03
N TYR A 5 12.59 9.97 -3.13
CA TYR A 5 13.96 10.29 -3.43
C TYR A 5 14.06 10.73 -4.86
N SER A 6 14.73 11.85 -5.10
CA SER A 6 15.15 12.21 -6.44
C SER A 6 16.30 11.31 -6.83
N PHE A 7 16.62 11.29 -8.10
CA PHE A 7 17.75 10.52 -8.61
C PHE A 7 19.06 10.94 -7.94
N GLU A 8 19.25 12.26 -7.78
CA GLU A 8 20.46 12.77 -7.13
C GLU A 8 20.52 12.37 -5.67
N ASP A 9 19.40 12.47 -4.97
CA ASP A 9 19.34 12.09 -3.56
C ASP A 9 19.70 10.63 -3.38
N PHE A 10 19.24 9.77 -4.30
CA PHE A 10 19.55 8.36 -4.22
C PHE A 10 21.05 8.11 -4.21
N PHE A 11 21.78 8.77 -5.09
CA PHE A 11 23.21 8.57 -5.19
C PHE A 11 24.01 9.27 -4.09
N ASN A 12 23.44 10.26 -3.45
CA ASN A 12 24.11 10.98 -2.38
C ASN A 12 23.86 10.38 -1.00
N ARG A 13 23.03 9.35 -0.92
CA ARG A 13 22.72 8.74 0.36
C ARG A 13 23.79 7.73 0.77
N PRO A 14 23.91 7.47 2.08
CA PRO A 14 24.75 6.38 2.54
C PRO A 14 24.39 5.07 1.87
N LEU A 15 25.36 4.20 1.70
CA LEU A 15 25.17 2.96 0.98
C LEU A 15 24.01 2.11 1.50
N ASN A 16 23.82 2.09 2.82
CA ASN A 16 22.77 1.28 3.40
C ASN A 16 21.38 1.79 3.04
N GLU A 17 21.25 3.04 2.65
CA GLU A 17 19.97 3.59 2.21
C GLU A 17 19.73 3.35 0.74
N HIS A 18 20.72 2.88 -0.01
CA HIS A 18 20.56 2.56 -1.42
C HIS A 18 19.99 1.17 -1.65
N ARG A 19 19.75 0.42 -0.59
CA ARG A 19 19.27 -0.95 -0.71
C ARG A 19 17.77 -1.05 -0.96
N GLY A 20 17.14 0.04 -1.30
CA GLY A 20 15.71 0.10 -1.43
C GLY A 20 15.08 0.54 -0.12
N ALA A 21 13.78 0.62 -0.09
CA ALA A 21 13.06 1.13 1.05
C ALA A 21 13.14 0.15 2.21
N THR A 22 13.40 0.66 3.42
CA THR A 22 13.34 -0.14 4.63
C THR A 22 11.87 -0.38 5.00
N ARG A 23 11.63 -1.37 5.85
CA ARG A 23 10.28 -1.63 6.35
C ARG A 23 9.69 -0.38 7.00
N GLN A 24 10.50 0.34 7.78
CA GLN A 24 10.02 1.54 8.46
C GLN A 24 9.67 2.66 7.48
N SER A 25 10.48 2.86 6.46
CA SER A 25 10.20 3.91 5.47
C SER A 25 8.96 3.57 4.65
N ILE A 26 8.73 2.30 4.37
CA ILE A 26 7.52 1.86 3.68
C ILE A 26 6.31 2.14 4.57
N ALA A 27 6.39 1.80 5.84
CA ALA A 27 5.30 2.03 6.78
C ALA A 27 4.98 3.53 6.88
N ASP A 28 6.00 4.36 6.98
CA ASP A 28 5.81 5.81 7.08
C ASP A 28 5.13 6.37 5.84
N ALA A 29 5.53 5.90 4.67
CA ALA A 29 4.92 6.34 3.41
C ALA A 29 3.45 5.94 3.35
N ILE A 30 3.13 4.74 3.80
CA ILE A 30 1.74 4.26 3.81
C ILE A 30 0.90 5.07 4.78
N GLU A 31 1.40 5.33 5.98
CA GLU A 31 0.67 6.15 6.95
C GLU A 31 0.39 7.54 6.41
N THR A 32 1.39 8.16 5.80
CA THR A 32 1.22 9.47 5.19
C THR A 32 0.18 9.45 4.08
N ALA A 33 0.24 8.41 3.24
CA ALA A 33 -0.71 8.29 2.14
C ALA A 33 -2.14 8.12 2.66
N ILE A 34 -2.32 7.40 3.75
CA ILE A 34 -3.65 7.25 4.34
C ILE A 34 -4.16 8.60 4.85
N ARG A 35 -3.33 9.32 5.60
CA ARG A 35 -3.74 10.60 6.16
C ARG A 35 -4.08 11.61 5.09
N GLU A 36 -3.33 11.61 4.01
CA GLU A 36 -3.51 12.57 2.92
C GLU A 36 -4.43 12.05 1.84
N LYS A 37 -4.91 10.83 1.96
CA LYS A 37 -5.78 10.17 0.97
C LYS A 37 -5.15 10.17 -0.40
N LYS A 38 -3.90 9.74 -0.47
CA LYS A 38 -3.18 9.64 -1.73
C LYS A 38 -3.12 8.22 -2.23
N VAL A 39 -3.30 8.07 -3.52
CA VAL A 39 -3.13 6.80 -4.20
C VAL A 39 -1.66 6.43 -4.17
N ILE A 40 -1.36 5.15 -3.97
CA ILE A 40 0.02 4.69 -4.00
C ILE A 40 0.17 3.55 -4.99
N GLU A 41 1.37 3.42 -5.51
CA GLU A 41 1.75 2.26 -6.28
C GLU A 41 2.73 1.45 -5.45
N ILE A 42 2.46 0.17 -5.29
CA ILE A 42 3.35 -0.70 -4.54
C ILE A 42 3.87 -1.81 -5.44
N ARG A 43 5.06 -2.29 -5.11
CA ARG A 43 5.56 -3.53 -5.70
C ARG A 43 5.37 -4.60 -4.64
N TYR A 44 4.56 -5.58 -4.98
CA TYR A 44 4.11 -6.56 -4.01
C TYR A 44 4.52 -7.96 -4.45
N LYS A 45 5.22 -8.65 -3.58
CA LYS A 45 5.63 -10.03 -3.85
C LYS A 45 4.61 -10.96 -3.21
N ASP A 46 3.84 -11.64 -4.04
CA ASP A 46 2.79 -12.52 -3.59
C ASP A 46 3.14 -13.95 -4.01
N GLY A 47 3.34 -14.80 -3.02
CA GLY A 47 3.68 -16.19 -3.27
C GLY A 47 5.12 -16.37 -3.78
N PRO A 48 5.38 -17.45 -4.51
CA PRO A 48 6.74 -17.80 -4.93
C PRO A 48 7.22 -17.09 -6.19
N ILE A 49 6.53 -16.07 -6.65
CA ILE A 49 6.91 -15.33 -7.84
C ILE A 49 8.19 -14.54 -7.55
N VAL A 50 9.15 -14.64 -8.47
CA VAL A 50 10.45 -14.02 -8.29
C VAL A 50 10.35 -12.51 -8.33
N LEU A 51 9.61 -11.97 -9.29
CA LEU A 51 9.48 -10.52 -9.45
C LEU A 51 8.18 -10.04 -8.84
N PRO A 52 8.25 -9.01 -8.00
CA PRO A 52 7.03 -8.44 -7.43
C PRO A 52 6.16 -7.83 -8.51
N GLY A 53 4.87 -8.01 -8.42
CA GLY A 53 3.91 -7.34 -9.30
C GLY A 53 3.62 -5.95 -8.81
N HIS A 54 3.20 -5.09 -9.75
CA HIS A 54 2.78 -3.73 -9.41
C HIS A 54 1.31 -3.74 -9.03
N ARG A 55 0.96 -2.91 -8.05
CA ARG A 55 -0.43 -2.71 -7.63
C ARG A 55 -0.66 -1.24 -7.40
N THR A 56 -1.72 -0.71 -7.97
CA THR A 56 -2.17 0.66 -7.70
C THR A 56 -3.31 0.57 -6.71
N ILE A 57 -3.12 1.12 -5.53
CA ILE A 57 -4.06 0.94 -4.43
C ILE A 57 -4.40 2.24 -3.75
N GLU A 58 -5.57 2.24 -3.09
CA GLU A 58 -6.04 3.35 -2.27
C GLU A 58 -6.00 2.85 -0.82
N PRO A 59 -4.99 3.23 -0.04
CA PRO A 59 -4.84 2.69 1.31
C PRO A 59 -5.82 3.36 2.27
N HIS A 60 -6.57 2.55 3.01
CA HIS A 60 -7.59 3.07 3.93
C HIS A 60 -7.25 2.84 5.39
N ALA A 61 -6.54 1.77 5.70
CA ALA A 61 -6.17 1.47 7.08
C ALA A 61 -4.88 0.68 7.12
N PHE A 62 -4.11 0.89 8.17
CA PHE A 62 -2.85 0.20 8.39
C PHE A 62 -2.76 -0.16 9.85
N GLY A 63 -2.40 -1.38 10.14
CA GLY A 63 -2.28 -1.82 11.51
C GLY A 63 -1.79 -3.25 11.61
N THR A 64 -2.07 -3.87 12.75
CA THR A 64 -1.64 -5.23 13.04
C THR A 64 -2.82 -6.18 12.99
N ALA A 65 -2.67 -7.25 12.23
CA ALA A 65 -3.71 -8.27 12.12
C ALA A 65 -3.69 -9.22 13.31
N THR A 66 -4.73 -10.03 13.41
CA THR A 66 -4.81 -11.05 14.47
C THR A 66 -3.64 -12.00 14.43
N SER A 67 -3.06 -12.21 13.25
CA SER A 67 -1.89 -13.07 13.09
C SER A 67 -0.59 -12.43 13.59
N GLY A 68 -0.62 -11.15 13.95
CA GLY A 68 0.58 -10.42 14.34
C GLY A 68 1.28 -9.73 13.19
N ASN A 69 0.84 -9.93 11.96
CA ASN A 69 1.45 -9.30 10.80
C ASN A 69 0.96 -7.86 10.63
N ALA A 70 1.85 -6.99 10.19
CA ALA A 70 1.45 -5.65 9.78
C ALA A 70 0.74 -5.75 8.45
N VAL A 71 -0.43 -5.13 8.35
CA VAL A 71 -1.29 -5.25 7.17
C VAL A 71 -1.90 -3.91 6.79
N ILE A 72 -2.23 -3.80 5.51
CA ILE A 72 -2.88 -2.61 4.97
C ILE A 72 -4.18 -3.03 4.30
N ARG A 73 -5.28 -2.41 4.70
CA ARG A 73 -6.56 -2.56 4.03
C ARG A 73 -6.66 -1.49 2.95
N ALA A 74 -6.77 -1.92 1.71
CA ALA A 74 -6.76 -0.98 0.60
C ALA A 74 -7.70 -1.45 -0.51
N TRP A 75 -8.13 -0.51 -1.32
CA TRP A 75 -8.88 -0.81 -2.54
C TRP A 75 -7.88 -0.97 -3.67
N LEU A 76 -7.87 -2.15 -4.28
CA LEU A 76 -7.03 -2.40 -5.44
C LEU A 76 -7.72 -1.84 -6.67
N ARG A 77 -7.10 -0.87 -7.33
CA ARG A 77 -7.64 -0.29 -8.54
C ARG A 77 -7.32 -1.16 -9.74
N GLU A 78 -6.07 -1.45 -9.89
CA GLU A 78 -5.59 -2.30 -10.96
C GLU A 78 -4.21 -2.79 -10.57
N GLY A 79 -3.70 -3.75 -11.28
CA GLY A 79 -2.37 -4.23 -10.98
C GLY A 79 -1.97 -5.35 -11.89
N VAL A 80 -0.68 -5.68 -11.84
CA VAL A 80 -0.15 -6.79 -12.61
C VAL A 80 -0.44 -8.07 -11.84
N SER A 81 -1.00 -9.04 -12.53
CA SER A 81 -1.27 -10.33 -11.92
C SER A 81 0.03 -10.99 -11.51
N LYS A 82 0.03 -11.60 -10.36
CA LYS A 82 1.17 -12.39 -9.91
C LYS A 82 1.43 -13.58 -10.83
N THR A 83 0.41 -13.99 -11.54
CA THR A 83 0.51 -15.06 -12.51
C THR A 83 0.34 -14.51 -13.91
N GLY A 84 1.03 -13.44 -14.21
CA GLY A 84 0.86 -12.73 -15.47
C GLY A 84 0.74 -13.62 -16.69
N ASP A 85 1.31 -14.79 -16.62
CA ASP A 85 1.21 -15.80 -17.65
C ASP A 85 -0.19 -16.41 -17.76
N SER A 86 -1.01 -16.28 -16.74
CA SER A 86 -2.38 -16.78 -16.78
C SER A 86 -3.32 -15.85 -17.53
N GLY A 87 -2.84 -14.68 -17.90
CA GLY A 87 -3.63 -13.71 -18.64
C GLY A 87 -4.72 -13.04 -17.82
N LYS A 88 -4.73 -13.22 -16.51
CA LYS A 88 -5.74 -12.62 -15.65
C LYS A 88 -5.15 -11.51 -14.83
N SER A 89 -5.72 -10.32 -14.94
CA SER A 89 -5.40 -9.23 -14.03
C SER A 89 -6.23 -9.36 -12.78
N PRO A 90 -5.71 -8.94 -11.62
CA PRO A 90 -6.52 -8.91 -10.41
C PRO A 90 -7.74 -8.02 -10.62
N MET A 91 -8.89 -8.48 -10.18
CA MET A 91 -10.10 -7.68 -10.22
C MET A 91 -10.01 -6.57 -9.19
N PRO A 92 -10.49 -5.36 -9.52
CA PRO A 92 -10.56 -4.30 -8.52
C PRO A 92 -11.38 -4.74 -7.32
N GLY A 93 -11.01 -4.27 -6.16
CA GLY A 93 -11.76 -4.61 -4.95
C GLY A 93 -10.92 -4.44 -3.70
N TRP A 94 -11.54 -4.76 -2.57
CA TRP A 94 -10.86 -4.69 -1.30
C TRP A 94 -9.82 -5.79 -1.17
N ARG A 95 -8.66 -5.43 -0.64
CA ARG A 95 -7.57 -6.39 -0.39
C ARG A 95 -6.92 -6.07 0.94
N LEU A 96 -6.31 -7.08 1.52
CA LEU A 96 -5.50 -6.93 2.71
C LEU A 96 -4.07 -7.28 2.33
N PHE A 97 -3.21 -6.30 2.32
CA PHE A 97 -1.81 -6.49 1.92
C PHE A 97 -0.93 -6.63 3.16
N ARG A 98 0.06 -7.48 3.08
CA ARG A 98 1.03 -7.62 4.16
C ARG A 98 2.19 -6.67 3.92
N LEU A 99 2.57 -5.95 4.96
CA LEU A 99 3.68 -5.00 4.86
C LEU A 99 4.98 -5.69 4.45
N ASP A 100 5.23 -6.89 4.99
CA ASP A 100 6.48 -7.60 4.72
C ASP A 100 6.61 -8.08 3.27
N ARG A 101 5.55 -8.02 2.51
CA ARG A 101 5.56 -8.39 1.09
C ARG A 101 5.66 -7.17 0.17
N ILE A 102 5.61 -5.98 0.72
CA ILE A 102 5.74 -4.75 -0.06
C ILE A 102 7.22 -4.44 -0.18
N LYS A 103 7.69 -4.37 -1.42
CA LYS A 103 9.11 -4.13 -1.70
C LYS A 103 9.42 -2.67 -1.96
N SER A 104 8.42 -1.92 -2.42
CA SER A 104 8.57 -0.48 -2.60
C SER A 104 7.21 0.18 -2.64
N VAL A 105 7.20 1.48 -2.32
CA VAL A 105 6.00 2.30 -2.35
C VAL A 105 6.32 3.60 -3.06
N GLU A 106 5.46 3.97 -3.98
CA GLU A 106 5.52 5.30 -4.58
C GLU A 106 4.21 6.00 -4.28
N VAL A 107 4.28 7.15 -3.64
CA VAL A 107 3.09 7.94 -3.33
C VAL A 107 2.81 8.83 -4.53
N LEU A 108 1.62 8.68 -5.11
CA LEU A 108 1.25 9.42 -6.30
C LEU A 108 0.61 10.75 -5.91
N ASP A 109 0.52 11.66 -6.87
CA ASP A 109 -0.14 12.94 -6.62
C ASP A 109 -1.65 12.81 -6.57
N GLU A 110 -2.16 11.77 -7.16
CA GLU A 110 -3.60 11.57 -7.22
C GLU A 110 -4.19 11.29 -5.84
N LYS A 111 -5.28 11.97 -5.52
CA LYS A 111 -6.01 11.73 -4.27
C LYS A 111 -7.22 10.86 -4.55
N PHE A 112 -7.67 10.17 -3.51
CA PHE A 112 -8.88 9.37 -3.62
C PHE A 112 -9.87 9.79 -2.53
N LYS A 113 -11.11 9.39 -2.71
CA LYS A 113 -12.15 9.58 -1.69
C LYS A 113 -12.34 8.26 -0.98
N THR A 114 -12.65 8.32 0.31
CA THR A 114 -12.95 7.11 1.07
C THR A 114 -14.03 6.33 0.35
N ARG A 115 -13.74 5.07 0.06
CA ARG A 115 -14.64 4.26 -0.72
C ARG A 115 -15.84 3.79 0.10
N MET A 116 -16.98 3.76 -0.56
CA MET A 116 -18.17 3.14 0.03
C MET A 116 -17.86 1.67 0.30
N GLY A 117 -18.35 1.19 1.39
CA GLY A 117 -18.07 -0.18 1.78
C GLY A 117 -16.85 -0.34 2.67
N TYR A 118 -16.06 0.73 2.83
CA TYR A 118 -14.95 0.68 3.77
C TYR A 118 -15.48 0.57 5.20
N ASN A 119 -14.89 -0.33 5.96
CA ASN A 119 -15.25 -0.52 7.35
C ASN A 119 -14.09 -0.11 8.26
N SER A 120 -14.22 1.01 8.96
CA SER A 120 -13.18 1.49 9.85
C SER A 120 -13.00 0.60 11.08
N LYS A 121 -13.91 -0.34 11.30
CA LYS A 121 -13.82 -1.32 12.37
C LYS A 121 -13.50 -2.70 11.82
N ASP A 122 -12.60 -2.74 10.84
CA ASP A 122 -12.20 -3.98 10.19
C ASP A 122 -11.75 -5.00 11.23
N SER A 123 -12.47 -6.11 11.33
CA SER A 123 -12.19 -7.12 12.34
C SER A 123 -10.87 -7.85 12.12
N ARG A 124 -10.29 -7.74 10.94
CA ARG A 124 -9.00 -8.37 10.68
C ARG A 124 -7.83 -7.56 11.20
N ILE A 125 -8.06 -6.32 11.57
CA ILE A 125 -7.03 -5.45 12.12
C ILE A 125 -7.37 -5.20 13.57
N VAL A 126 -6.53 -5.69 14.47
CA VAL A 126 -6.80 -5.59 15.90
C VAL A 126 -6.20 -4.34 16.52
N GLU A 127 -5.20 -3.77 15.87
CA GLU A 127 -4.55 -2.56 16.36
C GLU A 127 -4.25 -1.68 15.16
N PHE A 128 -4.73 -0.44 15.17
CA PHE A 128 -4.58 0.47 14.04
C PHE A 128 -3.47 1.46 14.28
N ASP A 129 -2.60 1.63 13.29
CA ASP A 129 -1.58 2.68 13.29
C ASP A 129 -2.10 3.92 12.55
N ALA A 130 -2.89 3.72 11.52
CA ALA A 130 -3.54 4.79 10.79
C ALA A 130 -4.78 4.24 10.11
N LYS A 131 -5.85 5.03 10.08
CA LYS A 131 -7.05 4.61 9.37
C LYS A 131 -7.90 5.81 9.01
N LEU A 132 -8.68 5.67 7.94
CA LEU A 132 -9.67 6.64 7.54
C LEU A 132 -10.95 6.39 8.31
N ARG A 133 -11.82 7.41 8.33
CA ARG A 133 -13.17 7.26 8.85
C ARG A 133 -14.05 6.62 7.77
N ASN A 134 -15.13 6.00 8.19
CA ASN A 134 -16.09 5.49 7.24
C ASN A 134 -16.57 6.62 6.34
N SER A 135 -16.88 6.25 5.10
CA SER A 135 -17.47 7.20 4.17
C SER A 135 -18.80 7.69 4.73
N ARG A 136 -18.99 9.00 4.74
CA ARG A 136 -20.24 9.57 5.22
C ARG A 136 -21.30 9.47 4.14
N ARG A 137 -22.48 9.04 4.55
CA ARG A 137 -23.62 9.08 3.64
C ARG A 137 -24.18 10.48 3.62
N PRO A 138 -24.59 10.98 2.46
CA PRO A 138 -25.33 12.24 2.42
C PRO A 138 -26.59 12.09 3.23
N ARG A 139 -26.91 13.10 3.94
CA ARG A 139 -28.15 13.10 4.70
C ARG A 139 -29.21 13.90 3.97
#